data_56ab58d86e4b00dc8bd6c51bf9e307c8
#
_entry.id   56ab58d86e4b00dc8bd6c51bf9e307c8
#
_cell.length_a   1.000
_cell.length_b   1.000
_cell.length_c   1.000
_cell.angle_alpha   90.00
_cell.angle_beta   90.00
_cell.angle_gamma   90.00
#
_symmetry.space_group_name_H-M   'P 1'
#
loop_
_entity.id
_entity.type
_entity.pdbx_description
1 polymer ?
#
loop_
_entity_poly.entity_id
_entity_poly.type
_entity_poly.pdbx_seq_one_letter_code
_entity_poly.pdbx_strand_id
1 'polypeptide(L)'
;CFAASLFNTGIEKPGAYSEKVIDEIGQEGALLETSFDSKVKPNIILIQLESFFDTNDIEFFTTSEDPIPTFRYIMDNYTSGYFKVPSVGAGTANTEFEVLTGMNLRYFGPGEYPYKTILKYQETESVASVLKKFGYGAHALHNNGGNFYSRADVFNNMGFDSYTSKEFMNVLQYTENGWAKDNVLTQHILNAMDSTEQQDFVFTITVEGHGDYPEEKVIENPK
;
A
#
# COMPACT_ATOMS: atom_id res chain seq x y z
N CYS A 1 -5.75 15.70 -23.13
CA CYS A 1 -4.88 15.05 -22.13
C CYS A 1 -3.40 15.13 -22.49
N PHE A 2 -2.96 14.64 -23.67
CA PHE A 2 -1.53 14.68 -24.05
C PHE A 2 -0.94 16.08 -24.05
N ALA A 3 -1.62 17.06 -24.65
CA ALA A 3 -1.15 18.45 -24.69
C ALA A 3 -1.05 19.08 -23.29
N ALA A 4 -1.95 18.73 -22.36
CA ALA A 4 -1.89 19.22 -20.99
C ALA A 4 -0.69 18.66 -20.22
N SER A 5 -0.30 17.39 -20.48
CA SER A 5 0.87 16.79 -19.83
C SER A 5 2.20 17.38 -20.29
N LEU A 6 2.27 17.95 -21.49
CA LEU A 6 3.48 18.62 -22.00
C LEU A 6 3.81 19.93 -21.26
N PHE A 7 2.79 20.56 -20.65
CA PHE A 7 2.94 21.84 -19.95
C PHE A 7 2.96 21.68 -18.42
N ASN A 8 2.82 20.45 -17.92
CA ASN A 8 2.91 20.22 -16.49
C ASN A 8 4.36 19.93 -16.10
N THR A 9 4.99 20.91 -15.49
CA THR A 9 6.38 20.84 -15.03
C THR A 9 6.54 20.26 -13.62
N GLY A 10 5.46 19.71 -13.05
CA GLY A 10 5.46 19.25 -11.65
C GLY A 10 5.26 20.38 -10.66
N ILE A 11 5.71 20.17 -9.42
CA ILE A 11 5.64 21.20 -8.39
C ILE A 11 6.80 22.17 -8.56
N GLU A 12 6.47 23.44 -8.69
CA GLU A 12 7.47 24.49 -8.55
C GLU A 12 7.82 24.65 -7.06
N LYS A 13 9.11 24.87 -6.79
CA LYS A 13 9.57 25.19 -5.44
C LYS A 13 8.86 26.46 -4.97
N PRO A 14 8.16 26.44 -3.81
CA PRO A 14 7.46 27.61 -3.30
C PRO A 14 8.41 28.81 -3.18
N GLY A 15 7.95 30.00 -3.57
CA GLY A 15 8.79 31.20 -3.52
C GLY A 15 9.29 31.57 -2.12
N ALA A 16 8.58 31.14 -1.08
CA ALA A 16 8.97 31.31 0.33
C ALA A 16 9.81 30.14 0.87
N TYR A 17 10.20 29.17 0.03
CA TYR A 17 10.97 28.01 0.49
C TYR A 17 12.34 28.45 1.03
N SER A 18 12.55 28.24 2.32
CA SER A 18 13.81 28.51 3.01
C SER A 18 13.97 27.55 4.19
N GLU A 19 15.20 27.34 4.64
CA GLU A 19 15.49 26.55 5.83
C GLU A 19 14.68 27.03 7.04
N LYS A 20 14.61 28.35 7.24
CA LYS A 20 13.81 28.95 8.31
C LYS A 20 12.33 28.55 8.27
N VAL A 21 11.70 28.56 7.10
CA VAL A 21 10.29 28.16 6.96
C VAL A 21 10.11 26.66 7.24
N ILE A 22 11.06 25.83 6.85
CA ILE A 22 11.04 24.40 7.15
C ILE A 22 11.18 24.15 8.66
N ASP A 23 12.08 24.86 9.32
CA ASP A 23 12.26 24.77 10.78
C ASP A 23 11.00 25.24 11.54
N GLU A 24 10.35 26.33 11.09
CA GLU A 24 9.10 26.83 11.66
C GLU A 24 7.97 25.77 11.54
N ILE A 25 7.81 25.15 10.37
CA ILE A 25 6.85 24.05 10.16
C ILE A 25 7.18 22.86 11.06
N GLY A 26 8.46 22.49 11.17
CA GLY A 26 8.91 21.42 12.05
C GLY A 26 8.59 21.70 13.53
N GLN A 27 8.77 22.92 13.99
CA GLN A 27 8.42 23.34 15.36
C GLN A 27 6.91 23.31 15.61
N GLU A 28 6.10 23.77 14.65
CA GLU A 28 4.64 23.67 14.73
C GLU A 28 4.18 22.22 14.77
N GLY A 29 4.79 21.32 13.97
CA GLY A 29 4.53 19.90 13.97
C GLY A 29 4.87 19.23 15.30
N ALA A 30 6.00 19.60 15.90
CA ALA A 30 6.42 19.08 17.20
C ALA A 30 5.45 19.45 18.35
N LEU A 31 4.76 20.58 18.25
CA LEU A 31 3.73 21.01 19.21
C LEU A 31 2.45 20.15 19.12
N LEU A 32 2.26 19.44 18.02
CA LEU A 32 1.15 18.51 17.82
C LEU A 32 1.47 17.08 18.24
N GLU A 33 2.70 16.80 18.66
CA GLU A 33 3.07 15.51 19.22
C GLU A 33 2.27 15.24 20.48
N THR A 34 1.19 14.51 20.31
CA THR A 34 0.46 13.91 21.44
C THR A 34 1.38 12.85 22.05
N SER A 35 1.65 12.97 23.34
CA SER A 35 2.41 11.97 24.10
C SER A 35 1.69 10.61 23.97
N PHE A 36 2.23 9.74 23.14
CA PHE A 36 1.76 8.36 23.02
C PHE A 36 2.31 7.58 24.22
N ASP A 37 1.66 7.70 25.38
CA ASP A 37 1.96 6.91 26.57
C ASP A 37 1.10 5.64 26.58
N SER A 38 1.17 4.85 25.49
CA SER A 38 0.57 3.52 25.50
C SER A 38 1.60 2.52 26.01
N LYS A 39 1.35 1.97 27.20
CA LYS A 39 2.14 0.85 27.74
C LYS A 39 2.02 -0.42 26.91
N VAL A 40 1.06 -0.49 26.01
CA VAL A 40 0.82 -1.62 25.11
C VAL A 40 1.01 -1.14 23.68
N LYS A 41 2.01 -1.66 23.02
CA LYS A 41 2.28 -1.44 21.59
C LYS A 41 1.76 -2.67 20.83
N PRO A 42 0.66 -2.57 20.05
CA PRO A 42 0.19 -3.69 19.24
C PRO A 42 1.07 -3.86 17.98
N ASN A 43 1.12 -5.06 17.42
CA ASN A 43 1.52 -5.22 16.04
C ASN A 43 0.52 -4.52 15.12
N ILE A 44 1.01 -3.92 14.04
CA ILE A 44 0.19 -3.18 13.07
C ILE A 44 0.31 -3.89 11.73
N ILE A 45 -0.80 -4.41 11.23
CA ILE A 45 -0.87 -5.05 9.92
C ILE A 45 -1.73 -4.18 9.01
N LEU A 46 -1.14 -3.65 7.95
CA LEU A 46 -1.81 -2.86 6.93
C LEU A 46 -1.84 -3.66 5.64
N ILE A 47 -3.04 -4.02 5.17
CA ILE A 47 -3.23 -4.81 3.96
C ILE A 47 -3.88 -3.96 2.87
N GLN A 48 -3.19 -3.79 1.76
CA GLN A 48 -3.74 -3.19 0.55
C GLN A 48 -4.25 -4.29 -0.38
N LEU A 49 -5.57 -4.38 -0.52
CA LEU A 49 -6.21 -5.36 -1.39
C LEU A 49 -6.20 -4.84 -2.83
N GLU A 50 -5.43 -5.51 -3.69
CA GLU A 50 -5.33 -5.16 -5.12
C GLU A 50 -6.62 -5.46 -5.86
N SER A 51 -7.12 -4.47 -6.63
CA SER A 51 -8.32 -4.57 -7.46
C SER A 51 -9.58 -5.09 -6.73
N PHE A 52 -9.61 -4.95 -5.40
CA PHE A 52 -10.74 -5.39 -4.58
C PHE A 52 -11.89 -4.37 -4.65
N PHE A 53 -13.12 -4.87 -4.83
CA PHE A 53 -14.33 -4.06 -4.80
C PHE A 53 -15.52 -4.89 -4.30
N ASP A 54 -16.54 -4.23 -3.76
CA ASP A 54 -17.79 -4.88 -3.42
C ASP A 54 -18.66 -5.03 -4.67
N THR A 55 -19.01 -6.26 -5.02
CA THR A 55 -19.86 -6.53 -6.19
C THR A 55 -21.26 -5.93 -6.05
N ASN A 56 -21.72 -5.66 -4.82
CA ASN A 56 -23.00 -5.01 -4.59
C ASN A 56 -23.02 -3.52 -4.98
N ASP A 57 -21.85 -2.90 -5.14
CA ASP A 57 -21.75 -1.53 -5.65
C ASP A 57 -21.94 -1.43 -7.17
N ILE A 58 -22.08 -2.58 -7.86
CA ILE A 58 -22.30 -2.64 -9.30
C ILE A 58 -23.79 -2.82 -9.60
N GLU A 59 -24.46 -1.77 -10.06
CA GLU A 59 -25.92 -1.72 -10.28
C GLU A 59 -26.48 -2.80 -11.23
N PHE A 60 -25.70 -3.24 -12.21
CA PHE A 60 -26.12 -4.22 -13.22
C PHE A 60 -25.65 -5.65 -12.92
N PHE A 61 -25.09 -5.89 -11.75
CA PHE A 61 -24.54 -7.19 -11.38
C PHE A 61 -25.23 -7.71 -10.12
N THR A 62 -25.56 -8.99 -10.11
CA THR A 62 -26.12 -9.66 -8.93
C THR A 62 -25.43 -10.99 -8.71
N THR A 63 -25.15 -11.32 -7.46
CA THR A 63 -24.57 -12.59 -7.04
C THR A 63 -25.64 -13.44 -6.38
N SER A 64 -25.55 -14.77 -6.55
CA SER A 64 -26.45 -15.72 -5.88
C SER A 64 -26.19 -15.85 -4.38
N GLU A 65 -24.96 -15.59 -3.98
CA GLU A 65 -24.50 -15.59 -2.58
C GLU A 65 -23.60 -14.35 -2.36
N ASP A 66 -23.43 -13.93 -1.12
CA ASP A 66 -22.43 -12.89 -0.78
C ASP A 66 -21.02 -13.40 -1.05
N PRO A 67 -20.27 -12.82 -2.01
CA PRO A 67 -18.93 -13.31 -2.34
C PRO A 67 -17.85 -12.88 -1.33
N ILE A 68 -18.14 -11.93 -0.45
CA ILE A 68 -17.18 -11.34 0.49
C ILE A 68 -17.72 -11.27 1.95
N PRO A 69 -18.30 -12.35 2.49
CA PRO A 69 -19.03 -12.31 3.75
C PRO A 69 -18.14 -11.91 4.94
N THR A 70 -16.88 -12.31 4.96
CA THR A 70 -15.93 -11.93 6.02
C THR A 70 -15.61 -10.44 5.97
N PHE A 71 -15.38 -9.89 4.79
CA PHE A 71 -15.10 -8.46 4.64
C PHE A 71 -16.31 -7.62 5.08
N ARG A 72 -17.52 -8.02 4.69
CA ARG A 72 -18.76 -7.36 5.10
C ARG A 72 -18.97 -7.41 6.60
N TYR A 73 -18.74 -8.57 7.22
CA TYR A 73 -18.75 -8.70 8.68
C TYR A 73 -17.80 -7.71 9.36
N ILE A 74 -16.58 -7.56 8.83
CA ILE A 74 -15.60 -6.61 9.37
C ILE A 74 -16.09 -5.17 9.20
N MET A 75 -16.63 -4.82 8.03
CA MET A 75 -17.19 -3.49 7.78
C MET A 75 -18.34 -3.14 8.74
N ASP A 76 -19.21 -4.12 9.03
CA ASP A 76 -20.39 -3.90 9.88
C ASP A 76 -20.07 -3.82 11.38
N ASN A 77 -18.98 -4.45 11.83
CA ASN A 77 -18.68 -4.62 13.26
C ASN A 77 -17.46 -3.83 13.74
N TYR A 78 -16.66 -3.27 12.85
CA TYR A 78 -15.47 -2.50 13.19
C TYR A 78 -15.47 -1.14 12.48
N THR A 79 -14.53 -0.28 12.83
CA THR A 79 -14.40 1.03 12.20
C THR A 79 -14.15 0.86 10.69
N SER A 80 -15.02 1.44 9.89
CA SER A 80 -14.99 1.36 8.44
C SER A 80 -15.31 2.70 7.80
N GLY A 81 -14.97 2.85 6.50
CA GLY A 81 -15.27 4.05 5.74
C GLY A 81 -14.68 3.99 4.34
N TYR A 82 -14.93 5.03 3.56
CA TYR A 82 -14.40 5.16 2.20
C TYR A 82 -13.07 5.89 2.21
N PHE A 83 -12.12 5.35 1.44
CA PHE A 83 -10.82 5.97 1.21
C PHE A 83 -10.70 6.38 -0.26
N LYS A 84 -10.42 7.67 -0.50
CA LYS A 84 -10.23 8.17 -1.85
C LYS A 84 -8.81 7.92 -2.32
N VAL A 85 -8.67 7.10 -3.35
CA VAL A 85 -7.37 6.75 -3.94
C VAL A 85 -7.01 7.60 -5.16
N PRO A 86 -5.71 7.82 -5.44
CA PRO A 86 -5.27 8.70 -6.54
C PRO A 86 -5.35 8.02 -7.91
N SER A 87 -5.52 6.70 -7.97
CA SER A 87 -5.45 5.91 -9.20
C SER A 87 -6.71 5.12 -9.44
N VAL A 88 -7.12 4.99 -10.70
CA VAL A 88 -8.25 4.18 -11.16
C VAL A 88 -7.78 3.27 -12.29
N GLY A 89 -8.01 1.97 -12.16
CA GLY A 89 -7.73 0.97 -13.21
C GLY A 89 -6.27 0.58 -13.38
N ALA A 90 -5.31 1.33 -12.84
CA ALA A 90 -3.87 1.02 -12.84
C ALA A 90 -3.14 1.93 -11.86
N GLY A 91 -1.89 1.57 -11.50
CA GLY A 91 -1.04 2.44 -10.70
C GLY A 91 -1.18 2.27 -9.19
N THR A 92 -1.35 1.05 -8.72
CA THR A 92 -1.43 0.66 -7.29
C THR A 92 -0.32 1.30 -6.45
N ALA A 93 0.90 1.40 -6.99
CA ALA A 93 2.04 2.06 -6.35
C ALA A 93 1.78 3.53 -5.97
N ASN A 94 0.87 4.22 -6.65
CA ASN A 94 0.49 5.59 -6.31
C ASN A 94 -0.40 5.62 -5.07
N THR A 95 -1.25 4.62 -4.85
CA THR A 95 -1.99 4.45 -3.61
C THR A 95 -1.06 4.07 -2.45
N GLU A 96 -0.12 3.15 -2.70
CA GLU A 96 0.92 2.79 -1.72
C GLU A 96 1.70 4.03 -1.28
N PHE A 97 2.08 4.89 -2.23
CA PHE A 97 2.77 6.15 -1.96
C PHE A 97 1.99 7.05 -1.00
N GLU A 98 0.72 7.35 -1.31
CA GLU A 98 -0.09 8.23 -0.46
C GLU A 98 -0.35 7.64 0.93
N VAL A 99 -0.60 6.33 1.01
CA VAL A 99 -0.84 5.63 2.27
C VAL A 99 0.39 5.62 3.17
N LEU A 100 1.56 5.32 2.59
CA LEU A 100 2.78 5.16 3.37
C LEU A 100 3.47 6.48 3.73
N THR A 101 3.33 7.52 2.90
CA THR A 101 4.02 8.80 3.13
C THR A 101 3.12 9.90 3.67
N GLY A 102 1.79 9.75 3.55
CA GLY A 102 0.83 10.83 3.81
C GLY A 102 0.88 11.97 2.79
N MET A 103 1.74 11.89 1.78
CA MET A 103 1.83 12.90 0.71
C MET A 103 0.75 12.67 -0.33
N ASN A 104 0.28 13.74 -0.97
CA ASN A 104 -0.75 13.64 -2.00
C ASN A 104 -0.13 13.70 -3.40
N LEU A 105 -0.49 12.74 -4.25
CA LEU A 105 0.02 12.63 -5.63
C LEU A 105 -0.30 13.85 -6.50
N ARG A 106 -1.35 14.62 -6.17
CA ARG A 106 -1.71 15.86 -6.88
C ARG A 106 -0.59 16.89 -6.96
N TYR A 107 0.39 16.79 -6.05
CA TYR A 107 1.56 17.68 -6.03
C TYR A 107 2.65 17.23 -7.02
N PHE A 108 2.44 16.13 -7.73
CA PHE A 108 3.31 15.63 -8.78
C PHE A 108 2.68 15.88 -10.16
N GLY A 109 3.46 15.72 -11.21
CA GLY A 109 2.98 15.88 -12.58
C GLY A 109 1.94 14.81 -12.98
N PRO A 110 1.09 15.07 -13.98
CA PRO A 110 0.17 14.07 -14.50
C PRO A 110 0.91 12.83 -15.00
N GLY A 111 0.45 11.66 -14.53
CA GLY A 111 1.07 10.37 -14.89
C GLY A 111 2.37 10.08 -14.15
N GLU A 112 2.70 10.87 -13.14
CA GLU A 112 3.87 10.64 -12.29
C GLU A 112 3.69 9.36 -11.45
N TYR A 113 4.79 8.66 -11.28
CA TYR A 113 4.92 7.50 -10.41
C TYR A 113 6.11 7.73 -9.48
N PRO A 114 5.92 8.25 -8.26
CA PRO A 114 7.01 8.49 -7.31
C PRO A 114 7.91 7.27 -7.07
N TYR A 115 7.36 6.06 -7.17
CA TYR A 115 8.09 4.78 -7.10
C TYR A 115 9.09 4.59 -8.25
N LYS A 116 8.86 5.19 -9.41
CA LYS A 116 9.76 5.10 -10.57
C LYS A 116 10.74 6.25 -10.66
N THR A 117 10.50 7.30 -9.91
CA THR A 117 11.25 8.54 -9.94
C THR A 117 11.91 8.82 -8.59
N ILE A 118 11.37 9.69 -7.77
CA ILE A 118 12.03 10.20 -6.56
C ILE A 118 12.31 9.10 -5.52
N LEU A 119 11.32 8.24 -5.24
CA LEU A 119 11.45 7.24 -4.18
C LEU A 119 12.42 6.11 -4.48
N LYS A 120 12.71 5.89 -5.74
CA LYS A 120 13.71 4.90 -6.14
C LYS A 120 15.14 5.30 -5.72
N TYR A 121 15.38 6.60 -5.56
CA TYR A 121 16.74 7.13 -5.39
C TYR A 121 16.93 7.95 -4.12
N GLN A 122 15.86 8.24 -3.40
CA GLN A 122 15.91 9.15 -2.26
C GLN A 122 15.15 8.59 -1.07
N GLU A 123 15.80 8.63 0.09
CA GLU A 123 15.15 8.36 1.37
C GLU A 123 13.97 9.29 1.59
N THR A 124 12.88 8.73 2.10
CA THR A 124 11.63 9.46 2.31
C THR A 124 11.00 8.99 3.61
N GLU A 125 10.58 9.95 4.43
CA GLU A 125 9.84 9.63 5.66
C GLU A 125 8.52 8.93 5.30
N SER A 126 8.23 7.87 6.05
CA SER A 126 7.04 7.04 5.86
C SER A 126 6.50 6.57 7.21
N VAL A 127 5.33 5.95 7.19
CA VAL A 127 4.79 5.25 8.38
C VAL A 127 5.81 4.26 8.95
N ALA A 128 6.54 3.52 8.10
CA ALA A 128 7.57 2.58 8.53
C ALA A 128 8.69 3.30 9.28
N SER A 129 9.30 4.34 8.70
CA SER A 129 10.39 5.08 9.32
C SER A 129 9.96 5.79 10.62
N VAL A 130 8.71 6.26 10.69
CA VAL A 130 8.15 6.86 11.92
C VAL A 130 7.97 5.82 13.00
N LEU A 131 7.35 4.66 12.69
CA LEU A 131 7.12 3.60 13.68
C LEU A 131 8.43 3.00 14.21
N LYS A 132 9.48 2.94 13.39
CA LYS A 132 10.83 2.55 13.84
C LYS A 132 11.39 3.46 14.93
N LYS A 133 11.10 4.77 14.90
CA LYS A 133 11.47 5.69 15.99
C LYS A 133 10.82 5.30 17.33
N PHE A 134 9.71 4.56 17.28
CA PHE A 134 9.04 4.00 18.46
C PHE A 134 9.41 2.55 18.77
N GLY A 135 10.41 1.99 18.06
CA GLY A 135 10.96 0.66 18.31
C GLY A 135 10.21 -0.48 17.63
N TYR A 136 9.48 -0.21 16.55
CA TYR A 136 8.87 -1.25 15.71
C TYR A 136 9.89 -1.82 14.71
N GLY A 137 9.75 -3.12 14.39
CA GLY A 137 10.23 -3.68 13.13
C GLY A 137 9.30 -3.27 11.99
N ALA A 138 9.81 -3.15 10.77
CA ALA A 138 9.00 -2.75 9.63
C ALA A 138 9.22 -3.67 8.42
N HIS A 139 8.17 -4.35 7.99
CA HIS A 139 8.21 -5.39 6.97
C HIS A 139 7.23 -5.12 5.85
N ALA A 140 7.66 -5.26 4.59
CA ALA A 140 6.80 -5.17 3.43
C ALA A 140 6.69 -6.54 2.74
N LEU A 141 5.48 -6.89 2.28
CA LEU A 141 5.20 -8.16 1.60
C LEU A 141 4.38 -7.93 0.33
N HIS A 142 4.70 -8.67 -0.73
CA HIS A 142 3.89 -8.68 -1.95
C HIS A 142 4.06 -10.00 -2.70
N ASN A 143 2.97 -10.72 -2.95
CA ASN A 143 3.00 -12.00 -3.68
C ASN A 143 3.11 -11.83 -5.20
N ASN A 144 3.77 -10.76 -5.67
CA ASN A 144 4.15 -10.53 -7.05
C ASN A 144 5.66 -10.28 -7.17
N GLY A 145 6.15 -10.12 -8.41
CA GLY A 145 7.58 -9.95 -8.70
C GLY A 145 8.20 -8.73 -8.01
N GLY A 146 9.32 -8.95 -7.31
CA GLY A 146 9.94 -7.96 -6.44
C GLY A 146 10.46 -6.71 -7.15
N ASN A 147 10.78 -6.81 -8.43
CA ASN A 147 11.31 -5.69 -9.22
C ASN A 147 10.22 -4.77 -9.79
N PHE A 148 8.95 -5.19 -9.74
CA PHE A 148 7.86 -4.39 -10.28
C PHE A 148 7.70 -3.09 -9.48
N TYR A 149 7.63 -1.95 -10.17
CA TYR A 149 7.68 -0.60 -9.58
C TYR A 149 8.94 -0.30 -8.75
N SER A 150 10.03 -1.05 -8.89
CA SER A 150 11.26 -0.90 -8.09
C SER A 150 10.99 -0.99 -6.56
N ARG A 151 10.02 -1.78 -6.14
CA ARG A 151 9.58 -1.84 -4.74
C ARG A 151 10.70 -2.15 -3.76
N ALA A 152 11.67 -2.97 -4.14
CA ALA A 152 12.81 -3.27 -3.28
C ALA A 152 13.59 -2.01 -2.89
N ASP A 153 13.93 -1.16 -3.87
CA ASP A 153 14.63 0.10 -3.62
C ASP A 153 13.74 1.07 -2.84
N VAL A 154 12.46 1.16 -3.23
CA VAL A 154 11.50 2.10 -2.65
C VAL A 154 11.22 1.78 -1.18
N PHE A 155 10.95 0.53 -0.83
CA PHE A 155 10.72 0.15 0.57
C PHE A 155 11.96 0.32 1.43
N ASN A 156 13.15 0.03 0.89
CA ASN A 156 14.40 0.37 1.57
C ASN A 156 14.51 1.87 1.86
N ASN A 157 14.24 2.72 0.86
CA ASN A 157 14.28 4.19 1.00
C ASN A 157 13.15 4.76 1.88
N MET A 158 12.06 4.02 2.08
CA MET A 158 10.99 4.33 3.03
C MET A 158 11.27 3.80 4.46
N GLY A 159 12.40 3.12 4.67
CA GLY A 159 12.83 2.66 5.99
C GLY A 159 12.29 1.30 6.43
N PHE A 160 11.77 0.48 5.53
CA PHE A 160 11.45 -0.91 5.85
C PHE A 160 12.72 -1.74 6.08
N ASP A 161 12.67 -2.65 7.05
CA ASP A 161 13.77 -3.54 7.40
C ASP A 161 13.86 -4.74 6.46
N SER A 162 12.70 -5.17 5.92
CA SER A 162 12.65 -6.26 4.95
C SER A 162 11.55 -6.07 3.90
N TYR A 163 11.77 -6.67 2.73
CA TYR A 163 10.78 -6.81 1.69
C TYR A 163 10.74 -8.26 1.18
N THR A 164 9.62 -8.93 1.39
CA THR A 164 9.37 -10.30 0.93
C THR A 164 8.49 -10.29 -0.31
N SER A 165 9.10 -10.52 -1.46
CA SER A 165 8.39 -10.66 -2.73
C SER A 165 8.12 -12.13 -3.07
N LYS A 166 7.36 -12.38 -4.14
CA LYS A 166 6.98 -13.72 -4.62
C LYS A 166 8.17 -14.68 -4.70
N GLU A 167 9.33 -14.21 -5.10
CA GLU A 167 10.55 -15.01 -5.26
C GLU A 167 11.06 -15.62 -3.94
N PHE A 168 10.64 -15.05 -2.80
CA PHE A 168 11.00 -15.50 -1.47
C PHE A 168 9.86 -16.22 -0.75
N MET A 169 8.72 -16.45 -1.43
CA MET A 169 7.56 -17.13 -0.88
C MET A 169 7.53 -18.60 -1.27
N ASN A 170 7.22 -19.46 -0.32
CA ASN A 170 7.07 -20.90 -0.55
C ASN A 170 5.60 -21.28 -0.78
N VAL A 171 5.38 -22.41 -1.45
CA VAL A 171 4.04 -23.02 -1.62
C VAL A 171 3.05 -22.10 -2.33
N LEU A 172 3.48 -21.44 -3.40
CA LEU A 172 2.62 -20.60 -4.22
C LEU A 172 1.58 -21.44 -4.96
N GLN A 173 0.33 -21.00 -4.87
CA GLN A 173 -0.76 -21.43 -5.74
C GLN A 173 -1.10 -20.28 -6.69
N TYR A 174 -1.63 -20.60 -7.85
CA TYR A 174 -1.92 -19.61 -8.88
C TYR A 174 -3.39 -19.68 -9.31
N THR A 175 -3.93 -18.54 -9.71
CA THR A 175 -5.19 -18.48 -10.45
C THR A 175 -5.00 -19.00 -11.86
N GLU A 176 -6.09 -19.25 -12.59
CA GLU A 176 -6.04 -19.65 -14.00
C GLU A 176 -5.28 -18.64 -14.88
N ASN A 177 -5.30 -17.36 -14.52
CA ASN A 177 -4.57 -16.29 -15.21
C ASN A 177 -3.12 -16.13 -14.75
N GLY A 178 -2.63 -17.00 -13.88
CA GLY A 178 -1.24 -17.01 -13.43
C GLY A 178 -0.90 -16.01 -12.31
N TRP A 179 -1.89 -15.38 -11.68
CA TRP A 179 -1.65 -14.57 -10.48
C TRP A 179 -1.48 -15.46 -9.25
N ALA A 180 -0.51 -15.13 -8.41
CA ALA A 180 -0.33 -15.86 -7.15
C ALA A 180 -1.51 -15.61 -6.23
N LYS A 181 -2.04 -16.69 -5.61
CA LYS A 181 -3.13 -16.57 -4.65
C LYS A 181 -2.67 -15.88 -3.36
N ASP A 182 -3.57 -15.12 -2.75
CA ASP A 182 -3.28 -14.30 -1.56
C ASP A 182 -3.22 -15.12 -0.27
N ASN A 183 -3.70 -16.38 -0.28
CA ASN A 183 -3.66 -17.25 0.90
C ASN A 183 -2.25 -17.48 1.46
N VAL A 184 -1.22 -17.36 0.63
CA VAL A 184 0.19 -17.49 1.05
C VAL A 184 0.62 -16.35 1.98
N LEU A 185 0.03 -15.16 1.84
CA LEU A 185 0.42 -13.96 2.57
C LEU A 185 0.22 -14.09 4.08
N THR A 186 -0.83 -14.79 4.53
CA THR A 186 -1.08 -14.97 5.97
C THR A 186 0.12 -15.58 6.69
N GLN A 187 0.68 -16.67 6.16
CA GLN A 187 1.84 -17.30 6.79
C GLN A 187 3.08 -16.41 6.72
N HIS A 188 3.27 -15.68 5.63
CA HIS A 188 4.42 -14.78 5.51
C HIS A 188 4.31 -13.54 6.40
N ILE A 189 3.10 -13.03 6.67
CA ILE A 189 2.86 -11.99 7.69
C ILE A 189 3.26 -12.51 9.07
N LEU A 190 2.81 -13.71 9.44
CA LEU A 190 3.19 -14.32 10.72
C LEU A 190 4.72 -14.53 10.81
N ASN A 191 5.33 -15.06 9.77
CA ASN A 191 6.79 -15.25 9.73
C ASN A 191 7.56 -13.93 9.87
N ALA A 192 7.07 -12.84 9.27
CA ALA A 192 7.67 -11.52 9.41
C ALA A 192 7.61 -11.05 10.88
N MET A 193 6.45 -11.16 11.52
CA MET A 193 6.28 -10.80 12.94
C MET A 193 7.07 -11.70 13.89
N ASP A 194 7.23 -12.99 13.57
CA ASP A 194 8.01 -13.92 14.37
C ASP A 194 9.54 -13.75 14.17
N SER A 195 9.97 -12.96 13.19
CA SER A 195 11.38 -12.75 12.89
C SER A 195 12.07 -11.74 13.81
N THR A 196 11.31 -11.01 14.61
CA THR A 196 11.79 -9.96 15.50
C THR A 196 11.25 -10.16 16.93
N GLU A 197 11.90 -9.56 17.92
CA GLU A 197 11.44 -9.61 19.32
C GLU A 197 10.53 -8.45 19.70
N GLN A 198 10.58 -7.36 18.93
CA GLN A 198 9.74 -6.17 19.13
C GLN A 198 8.39 -6.29 18.40
N GLN A 199 7.54 -5.31 18.61
CA GLN A 199 6.33 -5.17 17.80
C GLN A 199 6.67 -4.77 16.37
N ASP A 200 5.82 -5.19 15.45
CA ASP A 200 6.04 -5.03 14.02
C ASP A 200 4.95 -4.20 13.34
N PHE A 201 5.38 -3.46 12.35
CA PHE A 201 4.56 -2.91 11.29
C PHE A 201 4.73 -3.75 10.03
N VAL A 202 3.66 -4.38 9.58
CA VAL A 202 3.67 -5.21 8.37
C VAL A 202 2.76 -4.59 7.33
N PHE A 203 3.34 -4.14 6.22
CA PHE A 203 2.60 -3.67 5.05
C PHE A 203 2.53 -4.77 3.99
N THR A 204 1.34 -5.18 3.63
CA THR A 204 1.11 -6.28 2.69
C THR A 204 0.26 -5.82 1.52
N ILE A 205 0.67 -6.17 0.30
CA ILE A 205 -0.04 -5.90 -0.95
C ILE A 205 -0.44 -7.24 -1.56
N THR A 206 -1.72 -7.41 -1.90
CA THR A 206 -2.23 -8.61 -2.57
C THR A 206 -2.08 -8.53 -4.08
N VAL A 207 -2.29 -9.64 -4.82
CA VAL A 207 -2.28 -9.65 -6.28
C VAL A 207 -3.33 -10.55 -6.92
N GLU A 208 -3.98 -11.42 -6.15
CA GLU A 208 -4.93 -12.41 -6.69
C GLU A 208 -6.09 -11.75 -7.47
N GLY A 209 -6.57 -10.61 -6.99
CA GLY A 209 -7.65 -9.84 -7.62
C GLY A 209 -7.22 -8.99 -8.82
N HIS A 210 -5.94 -9.05 -9.23
CA HIS A 210 -5.46 -8.24 -10.36
C HIS A 210 -6.22 -8.55 -11.64
N GLY A 211 -6.44 -7.53 -12.48
CA GLY A 211 -7.18 -7.62 -13.73
C GLY A 211 -6.65 -8.66 -14.72
N ASP A 212 -7.13 -8.62 -15.94
CA ASP A 212 -6.92 -9.65 -16.96
C ASP A 212 -7.76 -10.91 -16.68
N TYR A 213 -9.06 -10.67 -16.45
CA TYR A 213 -10.02 -11.73 -16.20
C TYR A 213 -10.26 -12.53 -17.50
N PRO A 214 -10.37 -13.88 -17.43
CA PRO A 214 -10.63 -14.69 -18.61
C PRO A 214 -12.02 -14.39 -19.21
N GLU A 215 -12.12 -14.34 -20.51
CA GLU A 215 -13.39 -14.15 -21.24
C GLU A 215 -14.28 -15.41 -21.14
N GLU A 216 -13.66 -16.57 -20.96
CA GLU A 216 -14.35 -17.85 -20.87
C GLU A 216 -14.58 -18.26 -19.40
N LYS A 217 -15.58 -19.12 -19.20
CA LYS A 217 -15.87 -19.72 -17.90
C LYS A 217 -14.72 -20.64 -17.48
N VAL A 218 -14.02 -20.29 -16.40
CA VAL A 218 -12.87 -21.05 -15.87
C VAL A 218 -13.23 -22.00 -14.72
N ILE A 219 -14.46 -21.93 -14.22
CA ILE A 219 -14.95 -22.81 -13.13
C ILE A 219 -16.19 -23.54 -13.63
N GLU A 220 -16.19 -24.87 -13.58
CA GLU A 220 -17.32 -25.70 -14.06
C GLU A 220 -18.62 -25.41 -13.31
N ASN A 221 -18.54 -25.21 -11.99
CA ASN A 221 -19.67 -24.94 -11.12
C ASN A 221 -19.42 -23.66 -10.29
N PRO A 222 -19.50 -22.48 -10.93
CA PRO A 222 -19.36 -21.22 -10.19
C PRO A 222 -20.53 -21.10 -9.21
N LYS A 223 -20.22 -20.70 -7.98
CA LYS A 223 -21.24 -20.35 -6.99
C LYS A 223 -21.87 -19.02 -7.30
#